data_bf4b3da6e3d4182e544bcc333c975795
#
_entry.id   bf4b3da6e3d4182e544bcc333c975795
#
_cell.length_a   1.000
_cell.length_b   1.000
_cell.length_c   1.000
_cell.angle_alpha   90.00
_cell.angle_beta   90.00
_cell.angle_gamma   90.00
#
_symmetry.space_group_name_H-M   'P 1'
#
loop_
_entity.id
_entity.type
_entity.pdbx_description
1 polymer ?
#
loop_
_entity_poly.entity_id
_entity_poly.type
_entity_poly.pdbx_seq_one_letter_code
_entity_poly.pdbx_strand_id
1 'polypeptide(L)'
;VNRVILMGRLTRDPDIRYTSGENSMAVARYTLAIDRAIKKQGEQSADFINCVAFSKAAEFAEKYFRQGMRVLVSGRIQTGNYTNKEGQKVYTTEVIVDTQEFADSKGAGDSSYKSSTRSSTSSASIDGFMNIPDGVDDEGLPFN
;
A
#
# COMPACT_ATOMS: atom_id res chain seq x y z
N VAL A 1 -7.54 -17.45 14.56
CA VAL A 1 -6.76 -16.87 13.46
C VAL A 1 -6.33 -15.45 13.83
N ASN A 2 -5.06 -15.12 13.61
CA ASN A 2 -4.49 -13.77 13.82
C ASN A 2 -3.90 -13.31 12.49
N ARG A 3 -4.68 -12.57 11.72
CA ARG A 3 -4.28 -12.05 10.42
C ARG A 3 -4.82 -10.65 10.18
N VAL A 4 -3.95 -9.79 9.64
CA VAL A 4 -4.25 -8.40 9.34
C VAL A 4 -3.80 -8.09 7.92
N ILE A 5 -4.61 -7.36 7.18
CA ILE A 5 -4.27 -6.83 5.86
C ILE A 5 -4.52 -5.33 5.90
N LEU A 6 -3.48 -4.54 5.62
CA LEU A 6 -3.52 -3.09 5.72
C LEU A 6 -3.00 -2.46 4.44
N MET A 7 -3.66 -1.43 3.99
CA MET A 7 -3.17 -0.55 2.93
C MET A 7 -3.09 0.87 3.46
N GLY A 8 -1.92 1.47 3.37
CA GLY A 8 -1.70 2.81 3.88
C GLY A 8 -0.47 3.47 3.28
N ARG A 9 -0.21 4.70 3.70
CA ARG A 9 0.98 5.46 3.29
C ARG A 9 2.03 5.46 4.39
N LEU A 10 3.27 5.30 3.99
CA LEU A 10 4.41 5.45 4.90
C LEU A 10 4.48 6.90 5.40
N THR A 11 4.52 7.05 6.73
CA THR A 11 4.61 8.37 7.37
C THR A 11 6.02 8.94 7.32
N ARG A 12 7.01 8.08 7.21
CA ARG A 12 8.45 8.39 7.10
C ARG A 12 9.18 7.21 6.47
N ASP A 13 10.46 7.41 6.16
CA ASP A 13 11.30 6.31 5.70
C ASP A 13 11.42 5.22 6.77
N PRO A 14 11.49 3.93 6.38
CA PRO A 14 11.67 2.85 7.35
C PRO A 14 12.97 3.00 8.16
N ASP A 15 12.89 2.75 9.46
CA ASP A 15 14.05 2.65 10.34
C ASP A 15 14.59 1.22 10.29
N ILE A 16 15.80 1.07 9.77
CA ILE A 16 16.43 -0.23 9.57
C ILE A 16 17.49 -0.46 10.65
N ARG A 17 17.41 -1.58 11.32
CA ARG A 17 18.39 -2.04 12.28
C ARG A 17 18.80 -3.47 12.00
N TYR A 18 20.04 -3.79 12.33
CA TYR A 18 20.56 -5.14 12.21
C TYR A 18 20.78 -5.70 13.62
N THR A 19 20.33 -6.92 13.85
CA THR A 19 20.60 -7.61 15.12
C THR A 19 22.09 -7.94 15.22
N SER A 20 22.66 -7.85 16.43
CA SER A 20 24.06 -8.22 16.69
C SER A 20 24.18 -9.74 16.82
N GLY A 21 25.25 -10.32 16.24
CA GLY A 21 25.55 -11.75 16.31
C GLY A 21 26.03 -12.31 14.97
N GLU A 22 26.41 -13.60 14.96
CA GLU A 22 26.88 -14.31 13.76
C GLU A 22 25.81 -14.38 12.66
N ASN A 23 24.54 -14.38 13.06
CA ASN A 23 23.38 -14.35 12.16
C ASN A 23 22.67 -13.00 12.31
N SER A 24 23.30 -11.92 11.82
CA SER A 24 22.65 -10.61 11.81
C SER A 24 21.42 -10.63 10.92
N MET A 25 20.30 -10.22 11.49
CA MET A 25 19.02 -10.15 10.79
C MET A 25 18.58 -8.69 10.69
N ALA A 26 18.17 -8.29 9.49
CA ALA A 26 17.61 -6.96 9.28
C ALA A 26 16.22 -6.86 9.90
N VAL A 27 15.96 -5.76 10.58
CA VAL A 27 14.65 -5.41 11.14
C VAL A 27 14.28 -4.01 10.66
N ALA A 28 13.16 -3.91 9.95
CA ALA A 28 12.61 -2.64 9.50
C ALA A 28 11.38 -2.26 10.32
N ARG A 29 11.35 -1.05 10.82
CA ARG A 29 10.19 -0.47 11.51
C ARG A 29 9.67 0.71 10.73
N TYR A 30 8.38 0.72 10.46
CA TYR A 30 7.72 1.84 9.81
C TYR A 30 6.27 1.97 10.28
N THR A 31 5.71 3.15 10.09
CA THR A 31 4.34 3.45 10.47
C THR A 31 3.51 3.74 9.22
N LEU A 32 2.37 3.08 9.12
CA LEU A 32 1.39 3.31 8.07
C LEU A 32 0.29 4.24 8.55
N ALA A 33 -0.01 5.26 7.75
CA ALA A 33 -1.20 6.08 7.90
C ALA A 33 -2.31 5.46 7.04
N ILE A 34 -3.36 5.02 7.69
CA ILE A 34 -4.51 4.34 7.07
C ILE A 34 -5.72 5.24 7.21
N ASP A 35 -6.29 5.66 6.09
CA ASP A 35 -7.47 6.51 6.08
C ASP A 35 -8.68 5.80 6.71
N ARG A 36 -9.36 6.50 7.59
CA ARG A 36 -10.64 6.02 8.14
C ARG A 36 -11.74 6.12 7.09
N ALA A 37 -12.58 5.09 7.00
CA ALA A 37 -13.72 5.07 6.08
C ALA A 37 -14.71 6.21 6.39
N ILE A 38 -14.91 6.51 7.66
CA ILE A 38 -15.78 7.59 8.13
C ILE A 38 -14.89 8.68 8.72
N LYS A 39 -14.89 9.84 8.09
CA LYS A 39 -14.19 11.03 8.56
C LYS A 39 -15.19 11.98 9.21
N LYS A 40 -15.01 12.24 10.49
CA LYS A 40 -15.78 13.27 11.20
C LYS A 40 -14.99 14.56 11.24
N GLN A 41 -15.70 15.66 11.10
CA GLN A 41 -15.07 16.98 11.15
C GLN A 41 -14.47 17.24 12.53
N GLY A 42 -13.19 17.62 12.57
CA GLY A 42 -12.46 17.89 13.82
C GLY A 42 -11.83 16.66 14.49
N GLU A 43 -12.00 15.45 13.95
CA GLU A 43 -11.36 14.24 14.44
C GLU A 43 -10.20 13.77 13.56
N GLN A 44 -9.37 12.92 14.12
CA GLN A 44 -8.28 12.28 13.39
C GLN A 44 -8.83 11.48 12.20
N SER A 45 -8.36 11.79 11.01
CA SER A 45 -8.83 11.19 9.75
C SER A 45 -8.12 9.91 9.35
N ALA A 46 -7.03 9.57 10.04
CA ALA A 46 -6.21 8.39 9.76
C ALA A 46 -5.81 7.67 11.04
N ASP A 47 -5.64 6.37 10.94
CA ASP A 47 -5.05 5.54 11.99
C ASP A 47 -3.59 5.28 11.66
N PHE A 48 -2.73 5.39 12.67
CA PHE A 48 -1.29 5.16 12.54
C PHE A 48 -0.94 3.81 13.13
N ILE A 49 -0.50 2.89 12.29
CA ILE A 49 -0.22 1.51 12.67
C ILE A 49 1.27 1.24 12.50
N ASN A 50 1.90 0.82 13.59
CA ASN A 50 3.31 0.41 13.58
C ASN A 50 3.46 -0.98 12.98
N CYS A 51 4.36 -1.10 12.02
CA CYS A 51 4.69 -2.34 11.34
C CYS A 51 6.16 -2.68 11.54
N VAL A 52 6.43 -3.97 11.71
CA VAL A 52 7.78 -4.51 11.85
C VAL A 52 7.99 -5.62 10.84
N ALA A 53 9.00 -5.48 10.00
CA ALA A 53 9.41 -6.47 9.02
C ALA A 53 10.77 -7.05 9.39
N PHE A 54 10.98 -8.33 9.10
CA PHE A 54 12.21 -9.06 9.41
C PHE A 54 12.86 -9.63 8.15
N SER A 55 14.16 -9.83 8.21
CA SER A 55 14.95 -10.49 7.16
C SER A 55 14.73 -9.90 5.77
N LYS A 56 14.32 -10.70 4.81
CA LYS A 56 14.11 -10.27 3.42
C LYS A 56 13.07 -9.16 3.27
N ALA A 57 12.01 -9.20 4.07
CA ALA A 57 11.00 -8.14 4.06
C ALA A 57 11.58 -6.81 4.55
N ALA A 58 12.47 -6.84 5.54
CA ALA A 58 13.16 -5.65 6.02
C ALA A 58 14.13 -5.09 4.98
N GLU A 59 14.89 -5.95 4.29
CA GLU A 59 15.79 -5.55 3.21
C GLU A 59 15.02 -4.94 2.04
N PHE A 60 13.88 -5.49 1.69
CA PHE A 60 12.99 -4.94 0.67
C PHE A 60 12.49 -3.54 1.05
N ALA A 61 12.07 -3.36 2.29
CA ALA A 61 11.62 -2.07 2.81
C ALA A 61 12.76 -1.02 2.78
N GLU A 62 13.98 -1.44 3.14
CA GLU A 62 15.17 -0.57 3.09
C GLU A 62 15.43 -0.05 1.66
N LYS A 63 15.35 -0.93 0.67
CA LYS A 63 15.67 -0.60 -0.72
C LYS A 63 14.59 0.23 -1.40
N TYR A 64 13.34 -0.07 -1.15
CA TYR A 64 12.23 0.40 -1.99
C TYR A 64 11.25 1.31 -1.29
N PHE A 65 11.07 1.19 0.02
CA PHE A 65 10.10 1.99 0.76
C PHE A 65 10.64 3.36 1.11
N ARG A 66 9.83 4.38 0.83
CA ARG A 66 10.12 5.79 1.17
C ARG A 66 8.87 6.46 1.70
N GLN A 67 9.07 7.54 2.45
CA GLN A 67 7.99 8.38 2.97
C GLN A 67 6.96 8.73 1.87
N GLY A 68 5.69 8.60 2.21
CA GLY A 68 4.57 8.94 1.33
C GLY A 68 4.14 7.84 0.35
N MET A 69 4.92 6.78 0.20
CA MET A 69 4.55 5.65 -0.66
C MET A 69 3.37 4.88 -0.08
N ARG A 70 2.47 4.46 -0.95
CA ARG A 70 1.34 3.59 -0.58
C ARG A 70 1.77 2.14 -0.71
N VAL A 71 1.55 1.38 0.35
CA VAL A 71 1.93 -0.02 0.42
C VAL A 71 0.78 -0.87 0.96
N LEU A 72 0.75 -2.12 0.52
CA LEU A 72 -0.13 -3.15 1.04
C LEU A 72 0.70 -4.09 1.91
N VAL A 73 0.25 -4.31 3.13
CA VAL A 73 0.93 -5.15 4.11
C VAL A 73 -0.02 -6.23 4.60
N SER A 74 0.45 -7.46 4.66
CA SER A 74 -0.24 -8.57 5.30
C SER A 74 0.64 -9.14 6.41
N GLY A 75 0.06 -9.44 7.55
CA GLY A 75 0.77 -9.95 8.69
C GLY A 75 -0.15 -10.33 9.84
N ARG A 76 0.38 -10.28 11.04
CA ARG A 76 -0.34 -10.58 12.28
C ARG A 76 -0.12 -9.49 13.33
N ILE A 77 -1.09 -9.32 14.19
CA ILE A 77 -0.96 -8.41 15.34
C ILE A 77 -0.12 -9.09 16.42
N GLN A 78 0.82 -8.36 16.97
CA GLN A 78 1.61 -8.77 18.12
C GLN A 78 1.59 -7.67 19.18
N THR A 79 1.25 -8.05 20.40
CA THR A 79 1.31 -7.15 21.55
C THR A 79 2.55 -7.44 22.37
N GLY A 80 3.07 -6.40 23.01
CA GLY A 80 4.20 -6.50 23.90
C GLY A 80 4.10 -5.45 24.99
N ASN A 81 5.08 -5.45 25.88
CA ASN A 81 5.22 -4.41 26.89
C ASN A 81 6.68 -4.22 27.25
N TYR A 82 7.00 -3.03 27.72
CA TYR A 82 8.29 -2.72 28.31
C TYR A 82 8.11 -1.71 29.43
N THR A 83 9.10 -1.64 30.31
CA THR A 83 9.13 -0.63 31.38
C THR A 83 9.97 0.56 30.91
N ASN A 84 9.38 1.74 30.94
CA ASN A 84 10.08 2.96 30.57
C ASN A 84 11.07 3.40 31.68
N LYS A 85 11.83 4.46 31.42
CA LYS A 85 12.81 5.02 32.39
C LYS A 85 12.16 5.52 33.66
N GLU A 86 10.87 5.83 33.65
CA GLU A 86 10.09 6.30 34.78
C GLU A 86 9.49 5.16 35.62
N GLY A 87 9.74 3.90 35.24
CA GLY A 87 9.22 2.72 35.91
C GLY A 87 7.78 2.35 35.53
N GLN A 88 7.20 3.02 34.55
CA GLN A 88 5.86 2.72 34.06
C GLN A 88 5.87 1.64 33.00
N LYS A 89 4.90 0.74 33.07
CA LYS A 89 4.70 -0.30 32.06
C LYS A 89 4.01 0.26 30.84
N VAL A 90 4.68 0.18 29.68
CA VAL A 90 4.15 0.64 28.40
C VAL A 90 3.77 -0.57 27.56
N TYR A 91 2.53 -0.59 27.09
CA TYR A 91 2.03 -1.63 26.19
C TYR A 91 2.20 -1.21 24.74
N THR A 92 2.65 -2.13 23.91
CA THR A 92 2.83 -1.93 22.47
C THR A 92 1.93 -2.85 21.69
N THR A 93 1.45 -2.37 20.55
CA THR A 93 0.71 -3.16 19.56
C THR A 93 1.33 -2.89 18.21
N GLU A 94 1.85 -3.92 17.58
CA GLU A 94 2.56 -3.84 16.31
C GLU A 94 2.02 -4.90 15.34
N VAL A 95 2.15 -4.65 14.05
CA VAL A 95 1.86 -5.63 13.01
C VAL A 95 3.19 -6.24 12.55
N ILE A 96 3.34 -7.53 12.76
CA ILE A 96 4.48 -8.28 12.24
C ILE A 96 4.17 -8.65 10.79
N VAL A 97 4.98 -8.15 9.89
CA VAL A 97 4.76 -8.23 8.44
C VAL A 97 5.22 -9.58 7.89
N ASP A 98 4.32 -10.27 7.22
CA ASP A 98 4.64 -11.49 6.46
C ASP A 98 4.95 -11.16 5.00
N THR A 99 4.08 -10.35 4.38
CA THR A 99 4.22 -9.91 2.98
C THR A 99 3.93 -8.42 2.85
N GLN A 100 4.59 -7.79 1.88
CA GLN A 100 4.40 -6.37 1.59
C GLN A 100 4.55 -6.12 0.09
N GLU A 101 3.72 -5.24 -0.44
CA GLU A 101 3.65 -4.93 -1.86
C GLU A 101 3.43 -3.44 -2.07
N PHE A 102 3.82 -2.94 -3.25
CA PHE A 102 3.48 -1.59 -3.66
C PHE A 102 2.00 -1.50 -4.01
N ALA A 103 1.35 -0.45 -3.54
CA ALA A 103 -0.06 -0.18 -3.83
C ALA A 103 -0.24 1.13 -4.62
N ASP A 104 0.83 1.83 -4.95
CA ASP A 104 0.79 2.97 -5.85
C ASP A 104 0.74 2.51 -7.31
N SER A 105 -0.09 3.17 -8.12
CA SER A 105 -0.07 2.95 -9.56
C SER A 105 1.25 3.42 -10.15
N LYS A 106 1.77 2.67 -11.10
CA LYS A 106 2.98 3.00 -11.84
C LYS A 106 2.75 4.35 -12.56
N GLY A 107 3.33 5.43 -12.05
CA GLY A 107 3.17 6.78 -12.60
C GLY A 107 2.93 7.90 -11.59
N ALA A 108 2.76 7.60 -10.31
CA ALA A 108 2.57 8.62 -9.28
C ALA A 108 3.86 9.37 -8.87
N GLY A 109 4.99 9.09 -9.50
CA GLY A 109 6.29 9.70 -9.20
C GLY A 109 6.87 10.60 -10.29
N ASP A 110 6.24 10.71 -11.45
CA ASP A 110 6.76 11.55 -12.53
C ASP A 110 5.62 12.14 -13.36
N SER A 111 4.86 13.04 -12.77
CA SER A 111 3.91 13.84 -13.52
C SER A 111 4.46 15.22 -13.83
N SER A 112 5.49 15.26 -14.65
CA SER A 112 5.65 16.39 -15.56
C SER A 112 4.96 16.01 -16.87
N TYR A 113 3.64 15.87 -16.84
CA TYR A 113 2.87 15.88 -18.06
C TYR A 113 2.91 17.32 -18.59
N LYS A 114 3.85 17.58 -19.48
CA LYS A 114 3.68 18.60 -20.49
C LYS A 114 2.38 18.27 -21.21
N SER A 115 1.35 19.04 -20.94
CA SER A 115 0.18 19.10 -21.79
C SER A 115 0.64 19.67 -23.14
N SER A 116 1.08 18.82 -24.04
CA SER A 116 1.12 19.17 -25.43
C SER A 116 -0.30 19.06 -25.94
N THR A 117 -0.96 20.18 -25.98
CA THR A 117 -2.13 20.42 -26.79
C THR A 117 -1.80 19.96 -28.21
N ARG A 118 -2.18 18.78 -28.56
CA ARG A 118 -2.38 18.39 -29.94
C ARG A 118 -3.87 18.25 -30.14
N SER A 119 -4.44 19.37 -30.56
CA SER A 119 -5.65 19.35 -31.34
C SER A 119 -5.36 18.54 -32.61
N SER A 120 -5.73 17.31 -32.62
CA SER A 120 -5.98 16.60 -33.85
C SER A 120 -7.34 15.96 -33.69
N THR A 121 -8.30 16.64 -34.25
CA THR A 121 -9.53 16.07 -34.74
C THR A 121 -9.19 14.86 -35.58
N SER A 122 -9.23 13.70 -34.99
CA SER A 122 -9.48 12.48 -35.72
C SER A 122 -10.69 11.82 -35.08
N SER A 123 -11.81 12.22 -35.58
CA SER A 123 -13.07 11.50 -35.50
C SER A 123 -12.94 10.16 -36.24
N ALA A 124 -12.09 9.29 -35.76
CA ALA A 124 -11.95 8.00 -36.36
C ALA A 124 -11.50 7.04 -35.27
N SER A 125 -12.46 6.51 -34.58
CA SER A 125 -12.29 5.20 -33.94
C SER A 125 -13.38 4.83 -32.95
N ILE A 126 -14.44 5.59 -32.85
CA ILE A 126 -15.64 5.12 -32.15
C ILE A 126 -16.48 4.23 -33.07
N ASP A 127 -16.31 4.40 -34.36
CA ASP A 127 -17.04 3.56 -35.34
C ASP A 127 -16.54 2.10 -35.42
N GLY A 128 -15.33 1.82 -35.00
CA GLY A 128 -14.82 0.44 -35.04
C GLY A 128 -15.29 -0.44 -33.88
N PHE A 129 -15.77 0.15 -32.81
CA PHE A 129 -16.22 -0.62 -31.66
C PHE A 129 -17.72 -0.85 -31.59
N MET A 130 -18.49 -0.08 -32.36
CA MET A 130 -19.93 -0.14 -32.39
C MET A 130 -20.47 -0.67 -33.72
N ASN A 131 -19.59 -1.12 -34.61
CA ASN A 131 -20.01 -1.69 -35.88
C ASN A 131 -20.40 -3.17 -35.67
N ILE A 132 -21.58 -3.35 -35.13
CA ILE A 132 -22.28 -4.63 -35.18
C ILE A 132 -22.72 -4.77 -36.65
N PRO A 133 -22.19 -5.71 -37.39
CA PRO A 133 -22.66 -5.90 -38.78
C PRO A 133 -24.15 -6.16 -38.75
N ASP A 134 -24.88 -5.38 -39.55
CA ASP A 134 -26.30 -5.63 -39.82
C ASP A 134 -26.44 -7.05 -40.37
N GLY A 135 -26.98 -7.92 -39.55
CA GLY A 135 -27.16 -9.33 -39.96
C GLY A 135 -26.81 -10.34 -38.88
N VAL A 136 -26.50 -9.89 -37.67
CA VAL A 136 -26.47 -10.81 -36.53
C VAL A 136 -27.91 -11.03 -36.08
N ASP A 137 -28.51 -12.06 -36.61
CA ASP A 137 -29.80 -12.53 -36.14
C ASP A 137 -29.70 -13.04 -34.73
N ASP A 138 -30.59 -12.59 -33.86
CA ASP A 138 -30.69 -13.02 -32.46
C ASP A 138 -30.89 -14.54 -32.30
N GLU A 139 -31.17 -15.24 -33.37
CA GLU A 139 -31.35 -16.67 -33.39
C GLU A 139 -30.07 -17.49 -33.21
N GLY A 140 -28.91 -16.87 -33.33
CA GLY A 140 -27.62 -17.52 -33.11
C GLY A 140 -27.05 -17.37 -31.71
N LEU A 141 -27.72 -16.66 -30.80
CA LEU A 141 -27.25 -16.43 -29.44
C LEU A 141 -27.77 -17.52 -28.49
N PRO A 142 -26.93 -18.07 -27.59
CA PRO A 142 -27.32 -19.16 -26.69
C PRO A 142 -28.20 -18.70 -25.52
N PHE A 143 -28.95 -17.62 -25.67
CA PHE A 143 -29.76 -17.01 -24.61
C PHE A 143 -31.27 -17.13 -24.85
N ASN A 144 -31.68 -18.18 -25.42
CA ASN A 144 -33.11 -18.49 -25.49
C ASN A 144 -33.49 -19.46 -24.38
#